data_0d5f823934df91ef14e926385aad0554
#
_entry.id   0d5f823934df91ef14e926385aad0554
#
_cell.length_a   1.000
_cell.length_b   1.000
_cell.length_c   1.000
_cell.angle_alpha   90.00
_cell.angle_beta   90.00
_cell.angle_gamma   90.00
#
_symmetry.space_group_name_H-M   'P 1'
#
loop_
_entity.id
_entity.type
_entity.pdbx_description
1 polymer ?
#
loop_
_entity_poly.entity_id
_entity_poly.type
_entity_poly.pdbx_seq_one_letter_code
_entity_poly.pdbx_strand_id
1 'polypeptide(L)'
;MTSELLDQALVEEATKKSGLIWVRGAGAPAARAVWHAWADGGVCLVGDGAEQPLAGLADGGTAEVTVRSKDKGGRLVTWTATVTELSAGTPEWDAAVAELKGKRLNAPDGEAMTQRWARESRVLRLTPTGALLPVPPGNLAEAPVPSPATTRRPIPASLPRLLAKRRKSK
;
A
#
# COMPACT_ATOMS: atom_id res chain seq x y z
N MET A 1 15.40 -17.12 -18.04
CA MET A 1 15.80 -15.72 -18.26
C MET A 1 14.62 -14.84 -18.74
N THR A 2 13.87 -15.23 -19.75
CA THR A 2 12.77 -14.40 -20.28
C THR A 2 11.62 -14.19 -19.27
N SER A 3 11.29 -15.20 -18.46
CA SER A 3 10.22 -15.11 -17.45
C SER A 3 10.58 -14.14 -16.32
N GLU A 4 11.78 -14.23 -15.77
CA GLU A 4 12.23 -13.36 -14.67
C GLU A 4 12.28 -11.88 -15.06
N LEU A 5 12.71 -11.58 -16.30
CA LEU A 5 12.72 -10.20 -16.79
C LEU A 5 11.31 -9.65 -16.98
N LEU A 6 10.39 -10.49 -17.45
CA LEU A 6 8.98 -10.11 -17.57
C LEU A 6 8.33 -9.89 -16.21
N ASP A 7 8.63 -10.75 -15.23
CA ASP A 7 8.12 -10.62 -13.87
C ASP A 7 8.66 -9.36 -13.20
N GLN A 8 9.94 -9.06 -13.37
CA GLN A 8 10.54 -7.83 -12.86
C GLN A 8 9.92 -6.58 -13.50
N ALA A 9 9.73 -6.58 -14.81
CA ALA A 9 9.09 -5.48 -15.52
C ALA A 9 7.63 -5.30 -15.08
N LEU A 10 6.90 -6.38 -14.85
CA LEU A 10 5.53 -6.36 -14.33
C LEU A 10 5.48 -5.75 -12.93
N VAL A 11 6.36 -6.16 -12.03
CA VAL A 11 6.47 -5.62 -10.67
C VAL A 11 6.71 -4.13 -10.69
N GLU A 12 7.70 -3.68 -11.46
CA GLU A 12 8.05 -2.28 -11.56
C GLU A 12 6.90 -1.44 -12.13
N GLU A 13 6.36 -1.86 -13.26
CA GLU A 13 5.31 -1.12 -13.99
C GLU A 13 4.02 -1.03 -13.17
N ALA A 14 3.56 -2.15 -12.60
CA ALA A 14 2.37 -2.17 -11.77
C ALA A 14 2.54 -1.30 -10.52
N THR A 15 3.69 -1.36 -9.88
CA THR A 15 3.98 -0.61 -8.65
C THR A 15 4.09 0.88 -8.93
N LYS A 16 4.79 1.29 -9.96
CA LYS A 16 4.91 2.71 -10.37
C LYS A 16 3.56 3.36 -10.68
N LYS A 17 2.67 2.63 -11.35
CA LYS A 17 1.33 3.13 -11.74
C LYS A 17 0.33 3.17 -10.58
N SER A 18 0.60 2.48 -9.49
CA SER A 18 -0.28 2.45 -8.34
C SER A 18 -0.04 3.65 -7.41
N GLY A 19 -1.11 4.29 -6.95
CA GLY A 19 -1.01 5.34 -5.93
C GLY A 19 -0.80 4.81 -4.52
N LEU A 20 -1.30 3.61 -4.25
CA LEU A 20 -1.17 2.89 -2.99
C LEU A 20 -0.78 1.44 -3.27
N ILE A 21 0.01 0.89 -2.37
CA ILE A 21 0.33 -0.53 -2.33
C ILE A 21 -0.02 -1.09 -0.95
N TRP A 22 -0.24 -2.39 -0.86
CA TRP A 22 -0.47 -3.08 0.41
C TRP A 22 0.80 -3.80 0.81
N VAL A 23 1.33 -3.48 1.98
CA VAL A 23 2.56 -4.06 2.49
C VAL A 23 2.30 -4.81 3.78
N ARG A 24 2.79 -6.03 3.85
CA ARG A 24 2.77 -6.88 5.04
C ARG A 24 4.20 -7.26 5.42
N GLY A 25 4.68 -6.74 6.55
CA GLY A 25 5.98 -7.14 7.13
C GLY A 25 5.93 -8.53 7.75
N ALA A 26 7.09 -9.10 8.01
CA ALA A 26 7.21 -10.41 8.66
C ALA A 26 6.52 -10.38 10.04
N GLY A 27 5.66 -11.37 10.29
CA GLY A 27 4.90 -11.47 11.53
C GLY A 27 3.73 -10.48 11.68
N ALA A 28 3.49 -9.61 10.71
CA ALA A 28 2.33 -8.72 10.75
C ALA A 28 1.03 -9.50 10.45
N PRO A 29 -0.06 -9.25 11.21
CA PRO A 29 -1.31 -9.98 11.04
C PRO A 29 -2.04 -9.64 9.73
N ALA A 30 -1.80 -8.45 9.17
CA ALA A 30 -2.46 -7.97 7.96
C ALA A 30 -1.56 -7.01 7.17
N ALA A 31 -1.81 -6.95 5.87
CA ALA A 31 -1.22 -5.93 5.01
C ALA A 31 -1.85 -4.55 5.27
N ARG A 32 -1.05 -3.51 5.18
CA ARG A 32 -1.48 -2.12 5.31
C ARG A 32 -1.30 -1.38 3.98
N ALA A 33 -2.26 -0.55 3.65
CA ALA A 33 -2.15 0.34 2.51
C ALA A 33 -1.18 1.48 2.85
N VAL A 34 -0.20 1.69 1.97
CA VAL A 34 0.80 2.74 2.12
C VAL A 34 1.01 3.45 0.79
N TRP A 35 1.27 4.75 0.86
CA TRP A 35 1.75 5.50 -0.29
C TRP A 35 3.27 5.32 -0.42
N HIS A 36 3.80 5.43 -1.61
CA HIS A 36 5.17 5.06 -1.93
C HIS A 36 5.71 5.85 -3.12
N ALA A 37 7.02 5.74 -3.32
CA ALA A 37 7.70 6.08 -4.55
C ALA A 37 8.50 4.88 -5.04
N TRP A 38 8.91 4.89 -6.30
CA TRP A 38 9.81 3.89 -6.87
C TRP A 38 11.12 4.58 -7.22
N ALA A 39 12.22 4.09 -6.68
CA ALA A 39 13.56 4.57 -6.98
C ALA A 39 14.58 3.43 -6.89
N ASP A 40 15.59 3.45 -7.72
CA ASP A 40 16.72 2.50 -7.70
C ASP A 40 16.29 1.03 -7.64
N GLY A 41 15.30 0.67 -8.44
CA GLY A 41 14.83 -0.72 -8.56
C GLY A 41 14.01 -1.23 -7.37
N GLY A 42 13.52 -0.35 -6.51
CA GLY A 42 12.73 -0.73 -5.35
C GLY A 42 11.66 0.30 -4.96
N VAL A 43 10.78 -0.12 -4.06
CA VAL A 43 9.81 0.76 -3.43
C VAL A 43 10.47 1.52 -2.29
N CYS A 44 10.33 2.83 -2.29
CA CYS A 44 10.72 3.68 -1.17
C CYS A 44 9.48 4.07 -0.36
N LEU A 45 9.60 3.96 0.96
CA LEU A 45 8.59 4.34 1.94
C LEU A 45 9.18 5.31 2.94
N VAL A 46 8.39 6.27 3.38
CA VAL A 46 8.67 7.06 4.58
C VAL A 46 7.51 6.88 5.55
N GLY A 47 7.83 6.66 6.80
CA GLY A 47 6.81 6.43 7.80
C GLY A 47 7.31 6.60 9.21
N ASP A 48 6.41 6.34 10.14
CA ASP A 48 6.54 6.62 11.56
C ASP A 48 6.64 8.14 11.85
N GLY A 49 6.74 8.52 13.09
CA GLY A 49 6.61 9.93 13.46
C GLY A 49 5.23 10.49 13.07
N ALA A 50 5.23 11.55 12.27
CA ALA A 50 4.01 12.17 11.75
C ALA A 50 3.55 11.62 10.38
N GLU A 51 4.23 10.59 9.88
CA GLU A 51 3.91 9.95 8.59
C GLU A 51 3.13 8.64 8.80
N GLN A 52 2.89 7.89 7.72
CA GLN A 52 2.19 6.61 7.78
C GLN A 52 2.93 5.58 8.65
N PRO A 53 2.21 4.70 9.36
CA PRO A 53 2.87 3.70 10.21
C PRO A 53 3.54 2.59 9.36
N LEU A 54 4.76 2.22 9.73
CA LEU A 54 5.54 1.14 9.11
C LEU A 54 5.70 -0.07 10.03
N ALA A 55 4.68 -0.38 10.80
CA ALA A 55 4.69 -1.51 11.74
C ALA A 55 5.00 -2.84 11.03
N GLY A 56 5.86 -3.64 11.64
CA GLY A 56 6.25 -4.95 11.12
C GLY A 56 7.33 -4.90 10.03
N LEU A 57 7.83 -3.73 9.65
CA LEU A 57 8.92 -3.57 8.71
C LEU A 57 10.22 -3.24 9.46
N ALA A 58 11.13 -4.19 9.54
CA ALA A 58 12.42 -4.05 10.18
C ALA A 58 13.54 -4.18 9.16
N ASP A 59 14.64 -3.47 9.39
CA ASP A 59 15.85 -3.58 8.57
C ASP A 59 16.34 -5.02 8.49
N GLY A 60 16.71 -5.47 7.30
CA GLY A 60 17.11 -6.85 7.03
C GLY A 60 15.95 -7.86 6.99
N GLY A 61 14.75 -7.45 7.29
CA GLY A 61 13.55 -8.30 7.25
C GLY A 61 13.00 -8.49 5.84
N THR A 62 11.88 -9.21 5.77
CA THR A 62 11.14 -9.46 4.54
C THR A 62 9.75 -8.85 4.58
N ALA A 63 9.22 -8.55 3.42
CA ALA A 63 7.86 -8.05 3.27
C ALA A 63 7.17 -8.64 2.04
N GLU A 64 5.85 -8.72 2.09
CA GLU A 64 5.02 -9.00 0.92
C GLU A 64 4.39 -7.69 0.45
N VAL A 65 4.48 -7.43 -0.83
CA VAL A 65 3.90 -6.24 -1.47
C VAL A 65 2.82 -6.68 -2.45
N THR A 66 1.61 -6.20 -2.24
CA THR A 66 0.48 -6.45 -3.13
C THR A 66 0.07 -5.16 -3.83
N VAL A 67 0.04 -5.21 -5.15
CA VAL A 67 -0.47 -4.13 -6.00
C VAL A 67 -1.86 -4.49 -6.48
N ARG A 68 -2.80 -3.56 -6.38
CA ARG A 68 -4.19 -3.75 -6.80
C ARG A 68 -4.53 -2.90 -8.02
N SER A 69 -5.45 -3.40 -8.83
CA SER A 69 -6.02 -2.64 -9.94
C SER A 69 -6.81 -1.44 -9.41
N LYS A 70 -6.64 -0.28 -10.04
CA LYS A 70 -7.42 0.92 -9.75
C LYS A 70 -8.90 0.75 -10.06
N ASP A 71 -9.21 0.04 -11.15
CA ASP A 71 -10.56 -0.03 -11.69
C ASP A 71 -11.43 -1.08 -11.00
N LYS A 72 -10.84 -2.21 -10.61
CA LYS A 72 -11.59 -3.37 -10.10
C LYS A 72 -11.21 -3.76 -8.67
N GLY A 73 -10.21 -3.13 -8.06
CA GLY A 73 -9.72 -3.47 -6.72
C GLY A 73 -9.11 -4.87 -6.59
N GLY A 74 -9.05 -5.65 -7.68
CA GLY A 74 -8.44 -6.97 -7.71
C GLY A 74 -6.92 -6.91 -7.59
N ARG A 75 -6.30 -7.99 -7.13
CA ARG A 75 -4.84 -8.11 -7.08
C ARG A 75 -4.29 -8.17 -8.49
N LEU A 76 -3.33 -7.31 -8.82
CA LEU A 76 -2.56 -7.40 -10.06
C LEU A 76 -1.35 -8.30 -9.90
N VAL A 77 -0.59 -8.07 -8.84
CA VAL A 77 0.63 -8.80 -8.54
C VAL A 77 0.92 -8.75 -7.04
N THR A 78 1.47 -9.82 -6.51
CA THR A 78 2.04 -9.86 -5.16
C THR A 78 3.46 -10.39 -5.27
N TRP A 79 4.39 -9.68 -4.68
CA TRP A 79 5.81 -10.01 -4.72
C TRP A 79 6.47 -9.88 -3.35
N THR A 80 7.59 -10.55 -3.18
CA THR A 80 8.36 -10.51 -1.95
C THR A 80 9.51 -9.52 -2.05
N ALA A 81 9.82 -8.89 -0.93
CA ALA A 81 10.87 -7.88 -0.83
C ALA A 81 11.79 -8.12 0.36
N THR A 82 13.02 -7.68 0.22
CA THR A 82 13.93 -7.42 1.35
C THR A 82 13.76 -5.98 1.80
N VAL A 83 13.67 -5.77 3.09
CA VAL A 83 13.54 -4.44 3.71
C VAL A 83 14.92 -3.92 4.06
N THR A 84 15.25 -2.71 3.63
CA THR A 84 16.46 -1.99 4.01
C THR A 84 16.10 -0.64 4.58
N GLU A 85 16.59 -0.30 5.76
CA GLU A 85 16.45 1.03 6.34
C GLU A 85 17.58 1.93 5.84
N LEU A 86 17.22 3.07 5.26
CA LEU A 86 18.19 4.02 4.72
C LEU A 86 18.55 5.06 5.78
N SER A 87 19.83 5.25 5.99
CA SER A 87 20.32 6.24 6.97
C SER A 87 20.35 7.63 6.38
N ALA A 88 19.83 8.62 7.13
CA ALA A 88 19.86 10.02 6.72
C ALA A 88 21.29 10.50 6.42
N GLY A 89 21.44 11.26 5.37
CA GLY A 89 22.73 11.79 4.90
C GLY A 89 23.52 10.83 4.01
N THR A 90 22.95 9.69 3.64
CA THR A 90 23.54 8.82 2.61
C THR A 90 22.98 9.14 1.23
N PRO A 91 23.73 8.91 0.13
CA PRO A 91 23.23 9.12 -1.23
C PRO A 91 21.94 8.35 -1.54
N GLU A 92 21.81 7.14 -1.02
CA GLU A 92 20.62 6.30 -1.18
C GLU A 92 19.40 6.91 -0.49
N TRP A 93 19.59 7.47 0.70
CA TRP A 93 18.54 8.18 1.43
C TRP A 93 18.11 9.45 0.69
N ASP A 94 19.07 10.23 0.21
CA ASP A 94 18.81 11.46 -0.53
C ASP A 94 18.02 11.19 -1.82
N ALA A 95 18.39 10.15 -2.57
CA ALA A 95 17.67 9.73 -3.77
C ALA A 95 16.24 9.29 -3.46
N ALA A 96 16.04 8.47 -2.43
CA ALA A 96 14.72 8.01 -2.00
C ALA A 96 13.84 9.18 -1.56
N VAL A 97 14.38 10.09 -0.76
CA VAL A 97 13.66 11.27 -0.24
C VAL A 97 13.27 12.24 -1.36
N ALA A 98 14.12 12.43 -2.36
CA ALA A 98 13.79 13.28 -3.52
C ALA A 98 12.53 12.76 -4.24
N GLU A 99 12.43 11.45 -4.47
CA GLU A 99 11.24 10.82 -5.09
C GLU A 99 10.02 10.87 -4.17
N LEU A 100 10.19 10.56 -2.88
CA LEU A 100 9.12 10.60 -1.89
C LEU A 100 8.55 12.01 -1.71
N LYS A 101 9.40 13.03 -1.71
CA LYS A 101 9.00 14.44 -1.62
C LYS A 101 8.05 14.82 -2.76
N GLY A 102 8.33 14.35 -3.97
CA GLY A 102 7.47 14.58 -5.14
C GLY A 102 6.10 13.89 -5.06
N LYS A 103 5.97 12.86 -4.23
CA LYS A 103 4.71 12.11 -4.03
C LYS A 103 3.92 12.56 -2.81
N ARG A 104 4.55 13.24 -1.85
CA ARG A 104 3.90 13.67 -0.61
C ARG A 104 2.99 14.87 -0.87
N LEU A 105 1.70 14.63 -0.73
CA LEU A 105 0.68 15.67 -0.86
C LEU A 105 0.40 16.34 0.49
N ASN A 106 0.09 17.64 0.45
CA ASN A 106 -0.37 18.41 1.61
C ASN A 106 0.57 18.33 2.83
N ALA A 107 1.87 18.40 2.61
CA ALA A 107 2.84 18.50 3.69
C ALA A 107 2.69 19.85 4.41
N PRO A 108 2.47 19.86 5.74
CA PRO A 108 2.24 21.11 6.48
C PRO A 108 3.50 21.98 6.61
N ASP A 109 4.68 21.38 6.50
CA ASP A 109 5.98 21.98 6.76
C ASP A 109 6.81 22.27 5.50
N GLY A 110 6.27 21.99 4.30
CA GLY A 110 6.91 22.35 3.03
C GLY A 110 8.39 21.96 2.93
N GLU A 111 9.27 22.95 2.87
CA GLU A 111 10.71 22.72 2.73
C GLU A 111 11.36 22.06 3.96
N ALA A 112 10.79 22.24 5.15
CA ALA A 112 11.30 21.61 6.39
C ALA A 112 10.99 20.12 6.48
N MET A 113 10.15 19.58 5.60
CA MET A 113 9.72 18.18 5.59
C MET A 113 10.88 17.19 5.54
N THR A 114 11.88 17.43 4.72
CA THR A 114 13.06 16.57 4.58
C THR A 114 13.86 16.49 5.89
N GLN A 115 14.04 17.63 6.58
CA GLN A 115 14.72 17.66 7.86
C GLN A 115 13.92 16.94 8.95
N ARG A 116 12.60 17.06 8.93
CA ARG A 116 11.72 16.33 9.84
C ARG A 116 11.82 14.82 9.60
N TRP A 117 11.80 14.37 8.36
CA TRP A 117 11.95 12.94 8.04
C TRP A 117 13.28 12.39 8.51
N ALA A 118 14.37 13.16 8.40
CA ALA A 118 15.68 12.75 8.90
C ALA A 118 15.72 12.52 10.42
N ARG A 119 14.90 13.27 11.18
CA ARG A 119 14.90 13.21 12.66
C ARG A 119 13.84 12.27 13.24
N GLU A 120 12.68 12.19 12.61
CA GLU A 120 11.48 11.66 13.25
C GLU A 120 10.87 10.47 12.51
N SER A 121 11.28 10.25 11.25
CA SER A 121 10.71 9.21 10.41
C SER A 121 11.76 8.20 9.98
N ARG A 122 11.30 7.03 9.57
CA ARG A 122 12.14 6.00 8.94
C ARG A 122 11.93 6.06 7.44
N VAL A 123 13.01 5.94 6.69
CA VAL A 123 12.97 5.76 5.24
C VAL A 123 13.41 4.36 4.92
N LEU A 124 12.56 3.59 4.28
CA LEU A 124 12.79 2.20 3.93
C LEU A 124 12.83 2.03 2.41
N ARG A 125 13.65 1.09 1.97
CA ARG A 125 13.61 0.53 0.62
C ARG A 125 13.16 -0.92 0.67
N LEU A 126 12.16 -1.27 -0.13
CA LEU A 126 11.71 -2.64 -0.37
C LEU A 126 12.22 -3.07 -1.73
N THR A 127 13.24 -3.93 -1.73
CA THR A 127 13.87 -4.45 -2.95
C THR A 127 13.24 -5.77 -3.33
N PRO A 128 12.69 -5.93 -4.55
CA PRO A 128 12.13 -7.20 -5.00
C PRO A 128 13.17 -8.32 -4.95
N THR A 129 12.76 -9.48 -4.44
CA THR A 129 13.61 -10.68 -4.37
C THR A 129 13.53 -11.54 -5.63
N GLY A 130 12.71 -11.17 -6.60
CA GLY A 130 12.45 -11.94 -7.82
C GLY A 130 11.32 -12.97 -7.68
N ALA A 131 10.81 -13.22 -6.46
CA ALA A 131 9.72 -14.15 -6.25
C ALA A 131 8.35 -13.47 -6.34
N LEU A 132 7.52 -13.94 -7.27
CA LEU A 132 6.10 -13.62 -7.32
C LEU A 132 5.32 -14.63 -6.51
N LEU A 133 4.34 -14.16 -5.75
CA LEU A 133 3.42 -15.04 -5.05
C LEU A 133 2.24 -15.37 -5.98
N PRO A 134 1.77 -16.62 -5.98
CA PRO A 134 0.65 -17.02 -6.81
C PRO A 134 -0.62 -16.26 -6.43
N VAL A 135 -1.38 -15.83 -7.42
CA VAL A 135 -2.72 -15.28 -7.21
C VAL A 135 -3.65 -16.44 -6.87
N PRO A 136 -4.34 -16.42 -5.73
CA PRO A 136 -5.31 -17.46 -5.39
C PRO A 136 -6.37 -17.59 -6.49
N PRO A 137 -6.75 -18.82 -6.87
CA PRO A 137 -7.86 -19.01 -7.82
C PRO A 137 -9.16 -18.51 -7.19
N GLY A 138 -10.00 -17.87 -8.00
CA GLY A 138 -11.32 -17.39 -7.59
C GLY A 138 -11.50 -15.89 -7.66
N ASN A 139 -12.51 -15.39 -6.97
CA ASN A 139 -12.82 -13.97 -6.93
C ASN A 139 -11.73 -13.23 -6.14
N LEU A 140 -11.07 -12.27 -6.79
CA LEU A 140 -10.02 -11.46 -6.21
C LEU A 140 -10.53 -10.41 -5.19
N ALA A 141 -11.84 -10.26 -5.07
CA ALA A 141 -12.46 -9.44 -4.04
C ALA A 141 -12.52 -10.22 -2.73
N GLU A 142 -11.63 -9.94 -1.81
CA GLU A 142 -11.80 -10.44 -0.44
C GLU A 142 -13.03 -9.79 0.19
N ALA A 143 -13.85 -10.60 0.85
CA ALA A 143 -14.94 -10.07 1.66
C ALA A 143 -14.36 -9.12 2.72
N PRO A 144 -14.98 -7.96 2.95
CA PRO A 144 -14.52 -7.05 3.99
C PRO A 144 -14.52 -7.75 5.34
N VAL A 145 -13.50 -7.49 6.14
CA VAL A 145 -13.43 -8.02 7.52
C VAL A 145 -14.67 -7.53 8.28
N PRO A 146 -15.42 -8.43 8.90
CA PRO A 146 -16.58 -8.03 9.69
C PRO A 146 -16.16 -7.05 10.78
N SER A 147 -16.76 -5.87 10.79
CA SER A 147 -16.60 -4.88 11.85
C SER A 147 -17.79 -4.93 12.80
N PRO A 148 -17.68 -4.40 14.02
CA PRO A 148 -18.82 -4.29 14.93
C PRO A 148 -20.00 -3.50 14.35
N ALA A 149 -19.72 -2.61 13.39
CA ALA A 149 -20.73 -1.84 12.67
C ALA A 149 -21.39 -2.62 11.53
N THR A 150 -20.84 -3.77 11.14
CA THR A 150 -21.38 -4.60 10.06
C THR A 150 -22.47 -5.52 10.62
N THR A 151 -23.73 -5.23 10.34
CA THR A 151 -24.81 -6.14 10.72
C THR A 151 -24.96 -7.23 9.68
N ARG A 152 -25.03 -8.51 10.12
CA ARG A 152 -25.35 -9.66 9.30
C ARG A 152 -26.85 -9.95 9.23
N ARG A 153 -27.66 -9.05 9.76
CA ARG A 153 -29.12 -9.20 9.70
C ARG A 153 -29.55 -9.06 8.23
N PRO A 154 -30.47 -9.92 7.76
CA PRO A 154 -31.01 -9.76 6.44
C PRO A 154 -31.66 -8.39 6.31
N ILE A 155 -31.46 -7.74 5.16
CA ILE A 155 -32.10 -6.46 4.87
C ILE A 155 -33.60 -6.66 4.96
N PRO A 156 -34.35 -5.84 5.74
CA PRO A 156 -35.80 -5.94 5.80
C PRO A 156 -36.39 -5.91 4.39
N ALA A 157 -37.27 -6.83 4.07
CA ALA A 157 -37.91 -6.89 2.75
C ALA A 157 -38.78 -5.66 2.44
N SER A 158 -39.05 -4.82 3.41
CA SER A 158 -39.79 -3.56 3.26
C SER A 158 -38.85 -2.38 3.23
N LEU A 159 -38.94 -1.58 2.18
CA LEU A 159 -38.30 -0.24 2.16
C LEU A 159 -38.81 0.60 3.32
N PRO A 160 -37.97 1.48 3.90
CA PRO A 160 -38.42 2.42 4.90
C PRO A 160 -39.66 3.19 4.40
N ARG A 161 -40.69 3.32 5.24
CA ARG A 161 -41.95 3.99 4.90
C ARG A 161 -41.76 5.41 4.33
N LEU A 162 -40.65 6.04 4.64
CA LEU A 162 -40.29 7.37 4.10
C LEU A 162 -40.03 7.38 2.60
N LEU A 163 -39.72 6.23 2.00
CA LEU A 163 -39.50 6.09 0.55
C LEU A 163 -40.71 5.49 -0.17
N ALA A 164 -41.73 5.04 0.55
CA ALA A 164 -42.98 4.58 -0.05
C ALA A 164 -43.79 5.78 -0.54
N LYS A 165 -44.01 5.90 -1.87
CA LYS A 165 -44.94 6.87 -2.44
C LYS A 165 -46.28 6.75 -1.72
N ARG A 166 -46.72 7.84 -1.09
CA ARG A 166 -48.04 7.94 -0.46
C ARG A 166 -49.08 7.67 -1.55
N ARG A 167 -49.71 6.50 -1.53
CA ARG A 167 -50.88 6.24 -2.36
C ARG A 167 -51.96 7.22 -1.96
N LYS A 168 -52.31 8.13 -2.87
CA LYS A 168 -53.53 8.96 -2.70
C LYS A 168 -54.71 7.99 -2.70
N SER A 169 -55.39 7.86 -1.57
CA SER A 169 -56.72 7.29 -1.53
C SER A 169 -57.66 8.19 -2.31
N LYS A 170 -58.33 7.64 -3.32
CA LYS A 170 -59.52 8.26 -3.92
C LYS A 170 -60.67 8.12 -2.96
#